data_aaa453e8e5c386c3f695ddd3686e3f05
#
_entry.id   aaa453e8e5c386c3f695ddd3686e3f05
#
_cell.length_a   1.000
_cell.length_b   1.000
_cell.length_c   1.000
_cell.angle_alpha   90.00
_cell.angle_beta   90.00
_cell.angle_gamma   90.00
#
_symmetry.space_group_name_H-M   'P 1'
#
loop_
_entity.id
_entity.type
_entity.pdbx_description
1 polymer ?
#
loop_
_entity_poly.entity_id
_entity_poly.type
_entity_poly.pdbx_seq_one_letter_code
_entity_poly.pdbx_strand_id
1 'polypeptide(L)'
;MKSVKLKVALIANLIAVVCLVILGVITFMFVKQAIFHEVVKAETNYVKTAKNSMESFKARNSLALESLAKSILKHPVEQLDSQDALMRYVGKDLKNFRDAGRFLAVYIAQPNGELVVSDPDSDAKKVDFGTYGKADNYDARTREYYIEAVKTNKLYVTPSYIDATTNLPCFTYSTPLYKDGKFIGVLAVDVLVTDLQAEFENLPGRTFVFDEENKVFASTDKTLLQQGYDISAIANLAKIKENFEPFEYTRPKDGSERFAVCTKVSGVYTACVGEPIEQIEAPVYKIAFIQTAIVIFTSIISVILLYFIVSKYLSPLAAIQTGLTSFFDFINHKTKNVSTIEVKSNDEFGQISSAINENILATKRGLEQDNQAVKESVETVSVVESGNLTARITANPRNPQLIELKNVLNKLLDVLQARVGSDMNAIHKIFEEYKSLDFRNKLENASGSVELTTNALGDEI
;
A
#
# COMPACT_ATOMS: atom_id res chain seq x y z
N MET A 1 2.71 -16.88 34.32
CA MET A 1 2.27 -17.38 33.00
C MET A 1 1.72 -16.22 32.17
N LYS A 2 2.27 -15.95 30.98
CA LYS A 2 1.65 -14.99 30.08
C LYS A 2 0.26 -15.52 29.73
N SER A 3 -0.77 -14.75 30.01
CA SER A 3 -2.17 -15.12 29.78
C SER A 3 -2.38 -15.65 28.36
N VAL A 4 -3.07 -16.77 28.21
CA VAL A 4 -3.49 -17.34 26.91
C VAL A 4 -4.20 -16.27 26.08
N LYS A 5 -4.97 -15.39 26.73
CA LYS A 5 -5.65 -14.24 26.14
C LYS A 5 -4.69 -13.34 25.35
N LEU A 6 -3.55 -12.98 25.95
CA LEU A 6 -2.55 -12.15 25.31
C LEU A 6 -1.87 -12.85 24.12
N LYS A 7 -1.58 -14.15 24.25
CA LYS A 7 -0.97 -14.93 23.17
C LYS A 7 -1.89 -15.02 21.95
N VAL A 8 -3.17 -15.32 22.14
CA VAL A 8 -4.16 -15.40 21.06
C VAL A 8 -4.33 -14.05 20.38
N ALA A 9 -4.45 -12.96 21.16
CA ALA A 9 -4.54 -11.60 20.61
C ALA A 9 -3.31 -11.22 19.78
N LEU A 10 -2.10 -11.55 20.26
CA LEU A 10 -0.86 -11.27 19.55
C LEU A 10 -0.72 -12.06 18.24
N ILE A 11 -1.06 -13.36 18.25
CA ILE A 11 -0.98 -14.19 17.04
C ILE A 11 -1.99 -13.71 15.98
N ALA A 12 -3.23 -13.45 16.38
CA ALA A 12 -4.26 -12.93 15.48
C ALA A 12 -3.84 -11.57 14.88
N ASN A 13 -3.27 -10.67 15.71
CA ASN A 13 -2.78 -9.40 15.24
C ASN A 13 -1.56 -9.55 14.32
N LEU A 14 -0.64 -10.48 14.58
CA LEU A 14 0.49 -10.75 13.72
C LEU A 14 0.04 -11.12 12.30
N ILE A 15 -0.96 -11.99 12.17
CA ILE A 15 -1.52 -12.37 10.87
C ILE A 15 -2.12 -11.14 10.17
N ALA A 16 -2.89 -10.32 10.89
CA ALA A 16 -3.47 -9.09 10.34
C ALA A 16 -2.39 -8.11 9.86
N VAL A 17 -1.32 -7.91 10.64
CA VAL A 17 -0.19 -7.05 10.27
C VAL A 17 0.52 -7.57 9.03
N VAL A 18 0.77 -8.87 8.93
CA VAL A 18 1.39 -9.47 7.73
C VAL A 18 0.54 -9.22 6.50
N CYS A 19 -0.79 -9.42 6.59
CA CYS A 19 -1.69 -9.13 5.48
C CYS A 19 -1.69 -7.65 5.09
N LEU A 20 -1.69 -6.73 6.07
CA LEU A 20 -1.62 -5.30 5.81
C LEU A 20 -0.30 -4.87 5.18
N VAL A 21 0.83 -5.45 5.58
CA VAL A 21 2.14 -5.18 4.99
C VAL A 21 2.19 -5.67 3.54
N ILE A 22 1.69 -6.88 3.27
CA ILE A 22 1.61 -7.42 1.89
C ILE A 22 0.75 -6.50 1.03
N LEU A 23 -0.42 -6.11 1.50
CA LEU A 23 -1.31 -5.18 0.79
C LEU A 23 -0.60 -3.84 0.56
N GLY A 24 0.13 -3.34 1.56
CA GLY A 24 0.93 -2.12 1.49
C GLY A 24 1.97 -2.16 0.38
N VAL A 25 2.74 -3.24 0.30
CA VAL A 25 3.75 -3.44 -0.75
C VAL A 25 3.11 -3.49 -2.15
N ILE A 26 2.02 -4.25 -2.30
CA ILE A 26 1.29 -4.34 -3.57
C ILE A 26 0.76 -2.96 -3.98
N THR A 27 0.13 -2.23 -3.06
CA THR A 27 -0.39 -0.88 -3.32
C THR A 27 0.73 0.09 -3.69
N PHE A 28 1.86 0.04 -2.99
CA PHE A 28 3.03 0.87 -3.29
C PHE A 28 3.54 0.62 -4.71
N MET A 29 3.71 -0.63 -5.10
CA MET A 29 4.16 -1.00 -6.46
C MET A 29 3.17 -0.51 -7.52
N PHE A 30 1.88 -0.72 -7.29
CA PHE A 30 0.83 -0.30 -8.21
C PHE A 30 0.77 1.23 -8.35
N VAL A 31 0.83 1.96 -7.24
CA VAL A 31 0.81 3.44 -7.23
C VAL A 31 2.07 4.00 -7.92
N LYS A 32 3.25 3.43 -7.64
CA LYS A 32 4.49 3.84 -8.32
C LYS A 32 4.36 3.68 -9.83
N GLN A 33 3.88 2.54 -10.29
CA GLN A 33 3.69 2.27 -11.71
C GLN A 33 2.63 3.18 -12.35
N ALA A 34 1.51 3.42 -11.67
CA ALA A 34 0.44 4.28 -12.16
C ALA A 34 0.90 5.74 -12.28
N ILE A 35 1.59 6.28 -11.28
CA ILE A 35 2.15 7.64 -11.32
C ILE A 35 3.19 7.76 -12.43
N PHE A 36 4.10 6.80 -12.55
CA PHE A 36 5.10 6.78 -13.62
C PHE A 36 4.43 6.81 -15.00
N HIS A 37 3.41 5.97 -15.21
CA HIS A 37 2.68 5.93 -16.49
C HIS A 37 2.00 7.27 -16.81
N GLU A 38 1.34 7.90 -15.84
CA GLU A 38 0.68 9.19 -16.04
C GLU A 38 1.69 10.31 -16.31
N VAL A 39 2.84 10.30 -15.63
CA VAL A 39 3.91 11.27 -15.90
C VAL A 39 4.47 11.07 -17.30
N VAL A 40 4.82 9.84 -17.71
CA VAL A 40 5.30 9.56 -19.07
C VAL A 40 4.32 10.04 -20.12
N LYS A 41 3.03 9.82 -19.89
CA LYS A 41 1.97 10.27 -20.80
C LYS A 41 1.88 11.80 -20.87
N ALA A 42 1.96 12.49 -19.74
CA ALA A 42 1.98 13.95 -19.67
C ALA A 42 3.19 14.52 -20.42
N GLU A 43 4.41 14.03 -20.10
CA GLU A 43 5.66 14.45 -20.73
C GLU A 43 5.65 14.17 -22.24
N THR A 44 5.13 13.01 -22.66
CA THR A 44 4.94 12.70 -24.08
C THR A 44 4.04 13.72 -24.77
N ASN A 45 2.97 14.17 -24.12
CA ASN A 45 2.10 15.20 -24.67
C ASN A 45 2.79 16.57 -24.73
N TYR A 46 3.62 16.91 -23.73
CA TYR A 46 4.39 18.15 -23.74
C TYR A 46 5.39 18.18 -24.91
N VAL A 47 6.13 17.09 -25.11
CA VAL A 47 7.04 16.96 -26.26
C VAL A 47 6.30 17.02 -27.60
N LYS A 48 5.12 16.39 -27.72
CA LYS A 48 4.27 16.49 -28.91
C LYS A 48 3.83 17.92 -29.16
N THR A 49 3.47 18.66 -28.12
CA THR A 49 3.10 20.07 -28.21
C THR A 49 4.26 20.91 -28.69
N ALA A 50 5.48 20.71 -28.14
CA ALA A 50 6.69 21.38 -28.56
C ALA A 50 7.03 21.07 -30.03
N LYS A 51 6.93 19.79 -30.42
CA LYS A 51 7.09 19.36 -31.83
C LYS A 51 6.11 20.09 -32.74
N ASN A 52 4.83 20.09 -32.40
CA ASN A 52 3.78 20.71 -33.20
C ASN A 52 3.97 22.24 -33.31
N SER A 53 4.42 22.91 -32.22
CA SER A 53 4.74 24.33 -32.24
C SER A 53 5.87 24.60 -33.21
N MET A 54 6.97 23.85 -33.15
CA MET A 54 8.10 23.97 -34.06
C MET A 54 7.70 23.72 -35.53
N GLU A 55 6.95 22.65 -35.80
CA GLU A 55 6.48 22.31 -37.15
C GLU A 55 5.51 23.38 -37.70
N SER A 56 4.61 23.88 -36.85
CA SER A 56 3.70 24.96 -37.21
C SER A 56 4.44 26.28 -37.51
N PHE A 57 5.44 26.61 -36.68
CA PHE A 57 6.31 27.76 -36.91
C PHE A 57 7.01 27.67 -38.29
N LYS A 58 7.60 26.50 -38.57
CA LYS A 58 8.25 26.25 -39.87
C LYS A 58 7.25 26.34 -41.02
N ALA A 59 6.06 25.74 -40.90
CA ALA A 59 5.05 25.73 -41.94
C ALA A 59 4.53 27.15 -42.25
N ARG A 60 4.25 27.97 -41.22
CA ARG A 60 3.81 29.36 -41.40
C ARG A 60 4.83 30.18 -42.17
N ASN A 61 6.09 30.11 -41.78
CA ASN A 61 7.16 30.88 -42.45
C ASN A 61 7.41 30.38 -43.88
N SER A 62 7.34 29.08 -44.10
CA SER A 62 7.44 28.48 -45.44
C SER A 62 6.31 28.95 -46.37
N LEU A 63 5.03 28.88 -45.87
CA LEU A 63 3.89 29.37 -46.65
C LEU A 63 3.94 30.87 -46.95
N ALA A 64 4.41 31.64 -45.98
CA ALA A 64 4.61 33.07 -46.17
C ALA A 64 5.62 33.34 -47.31
N LEU A 65 6.79 32.66 -47.26
CA LEU A 65 7.82 32.80 -48.32
C LEU A 65 7.30 32.38 -49.71
N GLU A 66 6.57 31.22 -49.77
CA GLU A 66 5.96 30.74 -51.03
C GLU A 66 4.91 31.72 -51.58
N SER A 67 4.15 32.36 -50.67
CA SER A 67 3.17 33.40 -51.09
C SER A 67 3.85 34.61 -51.69
N LEU A 68 4.97 35.08 -51.08
CA LEU A 68 5.77 36.17 -51.63
C LEU A 68 6.40 35.78 -52.97
N ALA A 69 6.95 34.55 -53.07
CA ALA A 69 7.51 34.03 -54.33
C ALA A 69 6.46 34.07 -55.47
N LYS A 70 5.23 33.57 -55.18
CA LYS A 70 4.15 33.63 -56.17
C LYS A 70 3.77 35.04 -56.53
N SER A 71 3.82 36.01 -55.64
CA SER A 71 3.57 37.43 -55.92
C SER A 71 4.63 38.03 -56.82
N ILE A 72 5.91 37.82 -56.50
CA ILE A 72 7.06 38.30 -57.26
C ILE A 72 7.05 37.73 -58.69
N LEU A 73 6.73 36.44 -58.85
CA LEU A 73 6.69 35.78 -60.16
C LEU A 73 5.52 36.23 -61.06
N LYS A 74 4.62 37.13 -60.60
CA LYS A 74 3.64 37.80 -61.45
C LYS A 74 4.28 38.89 -62.33
N HIS A 75 5.44 39.44 -61.94
CA HIS A 75 6.18 40.40 -62.71
C HIS A 75 6.73 39.74 -63.97
N PRO A 76 6.84 40.50 -65.12
CA PRO A 76 7.53 40.00 -66.29
C PRO A 76 9.01 39.79 -66.00
N VAL A 77 9.69 38.94 -66.80
CA VAL A 77 11.07 38.55 -66.61
C VAL A 77 12.01 39.75 -66.57
N GLU A 78 11.75 40.77 -67.44
CA GLU A 78 12.53 41.97 -67.56
C GLU A 78 12.53 42.85 -66.30
N GLN A 79 11.56 42.66 -65.43
CA GLN A 79 11.46 43.35 -64.15
C GLN A 79 12.16 42.57 -63.01
N LEU A 80 12.67 41.34 -63.27
CA LEU A 80 13.25 40.44 -62.29
C LEU A 80 14.74 40.09 -62.61
N ASP A 81 15.27 40.42 -63.76
CA ASP A 81 16.48 39.84 -64.31
C ASP A 81 17.78 40.66 -64.01
N SER A 82 17.67 41.81 -63.34
CA SER A 82 18.77 42.57 -62.85
C SER A 82 18.55 43.17 -61.46
N GLN A 83 19.63 43.55 -60.77
CA GLN A 83 19.55 44.17 -59.44
C GLN A 83 18.72 45.47 -59.52
N ASP A 84 18.98 46.33 -60.54
CA ASP A 84 18.28 47.60 -60.77
C ASP A 84 16.77 47.36 -61.02
N ALA A 85 16.42 46.33 -61.76
CA ALA A 85 15.01 45.95 -61.99
C ALA A 85 14.33 45.47 -60.71
N LEU A 86 14.99 44.60 -59.95
CA LEU A 86 14.48 44.11 -58.64
C LEU A 86 14.29 45.29 -57.66
N MET A 87 15.24 46.21 -57.60
CA MET A 87 15.14 47.42 -56.75
C MET A 87 13.89 48.23 -57.13
N ARG A 88 13.69 48.45 -58.42
CA ARG A 88 12.64 49.33 -58.97
C ARG A 88 11.22 48.70 -58.81
N TYR A 89 11.08 47.43 -59.07
CA TYR A 89 9.77 46.76 -59.19
C TYR A 89 9.42 45.90 -58.03
N VAL A 90 10.40 45.36 -57.26
CA VAL A 90 10.17 44.35 -56.17
C VAL A 90 10.61 44.86 -54.81
N GLY A 91 11.59 45.76 -54.74
CA GLY A 91 12.22 46.20 -53.50
C GLY A 91 11.23 46.66 -52.45
N LYS A 92 10.18 47.40 -52.82
CA LYS A 92 9.14 47.86 -51.92
C LYS A 92 8.25 46.70 -51.42
N ASP A 93 8.05 45.67 -52.25
CA ASP A 93 7.30 44.47 -51.81
C ASP A 93 8.06 43.68 -50.77
N LEU A 94 9.41 43.61 -50.91
CA LEU A 94 10.25 42.97 -49.86
C LEU A 94 10.10 43.71 -48.52
N LYS A 95 10.14 45.06 -48.52
CA LYS A 95 9.93 45.87 -47.31
C LYS A 95 8.56 45.64 -46.69
N ASN A 96 7.49 45.74 -47.48
CA ASN A 96 6.14 45.57 -47.01
C ASN A 96 5.93 44.16 -46.42
N PHE A 97 6.49 43.15 -47.07
CA PHE A 97 6.39 41.78 -46.60
C PHE A 97 7.18 41.55 -45.30
N ARG A 98 8.40 42.13 -45.20
CA ARG A 98 9.21 42.10 -44.00
C ARG A 98 8.47 42.68 -42.79
N ASP A 99 7.91 43.90 -43.00
CA ASP A 99 7.22 44.61 -41.92
C ASP A 99 5.92 43.90 -41.50
N ALA A 100 5.13 43.40 -42.45
CA ALA A 100 3.89 42.68 -42.17
C ALA A 100 4.15 41.35 -41.43
N GLY A 101 5.20 40.64 -41.81
CA GLY A 101 5.58 39.36 -41.23
C GLY A 101 6.52 39.49 -40.01
N ARG A 102 7.00 40.69 -39.67
CA ARG A 102 8.02 40.95 -38.62
C ARG A 102 9.30 40.13 -38.84
N PHE A 103 9.68 39.93 -40.08
CA PHE A 103 10.91 39.23 -40.44
C PHE A 103 12.16 40.08 -40.17
N LEU A 104 13.27 39.41 -39.82
CA LEU A 104 14.54 40.10 -39.66
C LEU A 104 14.99 40.72 -40.98
N ALA A 105 15.02 39.90 -42.03
CA ALA A 105 15.37 40.34 -43.38
C ALA A 105 14.51 39.59 -44.42
N VAL A 106 14.29 40.24 -45.58
CA VAL A 106 13.67 39.63 -46.77
C VAL A 106 14.48 40.07 -47.97
N TYR A 107 14.93 39.12 -48.81
CA TYR A 107 15.85 39.42 -49.90
C TYR A 107 15.75 38.45 -51.06
N ILE A 108 16.20 38.93 -52.23
CA ILE A 108 16.40 38.12 -53.44
C ILE A 108 17.89 38.14 -53.78
N ALA A 109 18.51 36.97 -53.76
CA ALA A 109 19.92 36.79 -54.20
C ALA A 109 19.95 36.30 -55.65
N GLN A 110 20.66 37.04 -56.48
CA GLN A 110 20.72 36.82 -57.92
C GLN A 110 21.80 35.79 -58.31
N PRO A 111 21.80 35.29 -59.58
CA PRO A 111 22.80 34.34 -60.07
C PRO A 111 24.19 34.87 -60.12
N ASN A 112 24.39 36.22 -60.18
CA ASN A 112 25.68 36.91 -60.16
C ASN A 112 26.28 37.05 -58.75
N GLY A 113 25.53 36.64 -57.68
CA GLY A 113 25.94 36.72 -56.29
C GLY A 113 25.53 37.98 -55.55
N GLU A 114 24.93 38.94 -56.27
CA GLU A 114 24.34 40.13 -55.67
C GLU A 114 22.96 39.90 -55.12
N LEU A 115 22.51 40.76 -54.20
CA LEU A 115 21.17 40.68 -53.66
C LEU A 115 20.53 42.07 -53.46
N VAL A 116 19.20 42.07 -53.50
CA VAL A 116 18.35 43.16 -53.04
C VAL A 116 17.72 42.74 -51.76
N VAL A 117 17.79 43.53 -50.67
CA VAL A 117 17.37 43.18 -49.32
C VAL A 117 16.66 44.34 -48.66
N SER A 118 15.64 43.99 -47.89
CA SER A 118 15.08 44.80 -46.81
C SER A 118 15.46 44.20 -45.49
N ASP A 119 16.24 44.94 -44.68
CA ASP A 119 16.84 44.48 -43.43
C ASP A 119 16.98 45.63 -42.41
N PRO A 120 17.44 45.38 -41.18
CA PRO A 120 17.70 46.45 -40.20
C PRO A 120 18.73 47.48 -40.61
N ASP A 121 19.69 47.12 -41.46
CA ASP A 121 20.67 48.09 -41.98
C ASP A 121 20.01 49.08 -42.96
N SER A 122 19.09 48.62 -43.79
CA SER A 122 18.25 49.49 -44.63
C SER A 122 17.40 50.44 -43.78
N ASP A 123 16.81 49.96 -42.63
CA ASP A 123 16.08 50.85 -41.73
C ASP A 123 17.01 51.90 -41.07
N ALA A 124 18.22 51.53 -40.68
CA ALA A 124 19.18 52.42 -40.08
C ALA A 124 19.60 53.54 -41.09
N LYS A 125 19.65 53.17 -42.37
CA LYS A 125 19.94 54.12 -43.49
C LYS A 125 18.68 54.88 -43.93
N LYS A 126 17.54 54.66 -43.37
CA LYS A 126 16.23 55.26 -43.70
C LYS A 126 15.82 55.03 -45.16
N VAL A 127 16.09 53.82 -45.65
CA VAL A 127 15.63 53.36 -46.96
C VAL A 127 14.79 52.11 -46.84
N ASP A 128 13.93 51.88 -47.83
CA ASP A 128 13.02 50.73 -47.79
C ASP A 128 13.77 49.41 -48.02
N PHE A 129 14.85 49.44 -48.75
CA PHE A 129 15.69 48.28 -49.08
C PHE A 129 17.10 48.78 -49.51
N GLY A 130 18.05 47.85 -49.45
CA GLY A 130 19.42 48.07 -49.91
C GLY A 130 19.92 46.97 -50.84
N THR A 131 21.22 47.01 -51.12
CA THR A 131 21.88 45.97 -51.93
C THR A 131 23.15 45.51 -51.23
N TYR A 132 23.52 44.26 -51.43
CA TYR A 132 24.82 43.73 -51.12
C TYR A 132 25.34 42.95 -52.32
N GLY A 133 26.67 42.97 -52.48
CA GLY A 133 27.34 42.34 -53.60
C GLY A 133 28.85 42.37 -53.44
N LYS A 134 29.54 42.30 -54.58
CA LYS A 134 31.03 42.28 -54.64
C LYS A 134 31.65 43.48 -53.98
N ALA A 135 31.03 44.67 -54.10
CA ALA A 135 31.49 45.90 -53.48
C ALA A 135 31.51 45.84 -51.95
N ASP A 136 30.63 45.03 -51.34
CA ASP A 136 30.49 44.82 -49.92
C ASP A 136 31.28 43.60 -49.45
N ASN A 137 32.10 42.98 -50.28
CA ASN A 137 32.75 41.69 -50.03
C ASN A 137 31.76 40.55 -49.71
N TYR A 138 30.61 40.56 -50.36
CA TYR A 138 29.55 39.62 -50.20
C TYR A 138 29.23 38.88 -51.49
N ASP A 139 29.09 37.53 -51.38
CA ASP A 139 28.61 36.70 -52.48
C ASP A 139 27.56 35.70 -51.93
N ALA A 140 26.35 35.97 -52.33
CA ALA A 140 25.22 35.15 -51.89
C ALA A 140 25.33 33.62 -52.21
N ARG A 141 26.04 33.33 -53.33
CA ARG A 141 26.22 31.96 -53.84
C ARG A 141 27.07 31.08 -52.91
N THR A 142 27.85 31.70 -52.02
CA THR A 142 28.67 31.00 -51.03
C THR A 142 27.88 30.64 -49.75
N ARG A 143 26.66 31.11 -49.64
CA ARG A 143 25.85 30.93 -48.44
C ARG A 143 24.99 29.67 -48.53
N GLU A 144 24.82 28.96 -47.41
CA GLU A 144 24.11 27.68 -47.33
C GLU A 144 22.68 27.77 -47.86
N TYR A 145 21.94 28.84 -47.51
CA TYR A 145 20.55 29.03 -47.94
C TYR A 145 20.43 29.04 -49.48
N TYR A 146 21.44 29.64 -50.18
CA TYR A 146 21.46 29.70 -51.62
C TYR A 146 21.86 28.36 -52.23
N ILE A 147 22.93 27.75 -51.72
CA ILE A 147 23.50 26.51 -52.24
C ILE A 147 22.43 25.40 -52.17
N GLU A 148 21.84 25.19 -51.00
CA GLU A 148 20.88 24.09 -50.78
C GLU A 148 19.54 24.35 -51.48
N ALA A 149 19.05 25.58 -51.54
CA ALA A 149 17.85 25.91 -52.32
C ALA A 149 18.01 25.61 -53.81
N VAL A 150 19.13 26.00 -54.39
CA VAL A 150 19.45 25.75 -55.83
C VAL A 150 19.65 24.25 -56.09
N LYS A 151 20.44 23.58 -55.25
CA LYS A 151 20.76 22.16 -55.36
C LYS A 151 19.52 21.27 -55.26
N THR A 152 18.64 21.57 -54.30
CA THR A 152 17.41 20.75 -54.06
C THR A 152 16.26 21.15 -54.97
N ASN A 153 16.33 22.35 -55.56
CA ASN A 153 15.24 23.01 -56.30
C ASN A 153 13.90 22.99 -55.51
N LYS A 154 14.00 23.17 -54.19
CA LYS A 154 12.85 23.22 -53.26
C LYS A 154 13.09 24.30 -52.22
N LEU A 155 12.01 24.58 -51.46
CA LEU A 155 12.15 25.36 -50.25
C LEU A 155 13.13 24.68 -49.29
N TYR A 156 14.09 25.43 -48.80
CA TYR A 156 15.09 24.99 -47.83
C TYR A 156 15.07 25.88 -46.60
N VAL A 157 15.33 25.30 -45.43
CA VAL A 157 15.43 26.01 -44.16
C VAL A 157 16.78 25.67 -43.54
N THR A 158 17.59 26.68 -43.28
CA THR A 158 18.91 26.50 -42.67
C THR A 158 18.80 26.02 -41.22
N PRO A 159 19.81 25.33 -40.65
CA PRO A 159 20.03 25.32 -39.21
C PRO A 159 20.06 26.75 -38.65
N SER A 160 19.93 26.89 -37.31
CA SER A 160 20.05 28.20 -36.68
C SER A 160 21.51 28.70 -36.79
N TYR A 161 21.70 29.94 -37.20
CA TYR A 161 23.00 30.55 -37.27
C TYR A 161 22.95 32.00 -36.76
N ILE A 162 24.12 32.61 -36.56
CA ILE A 162 24.20 34.03 -36.15
C ILE A 162 24.20 34.90 -37.40
N ASP A 163 23.22 35.76 -37.56
CA ASP A 163 23.15 36.73 -38.65
C ASP A 163 24.34 37.70 -38.59
N ALA A 164 25.00 37.87 -39.73
CA ALA A 164 26.23 38.67 -39.82
C ALA A 164 26.01 40.17 -39.59
N THR A 165 24.82 40.69 -39.86
CA THR A 165 24.47 42.10 -39.75
C THR A 165 24.04 42.48 -38.35
N THR A 166 23.15 41.68 -37.76
CA THR A 166 22.53 41.99 -36.48
C THR A 166 23.16 41.27 -35.29
N ASN A 167 23.99 40.25 -35.55
CA ASN A 167 24.57 39.36 -34.56
C ASN A 167 23.48 38.62 -33.70
N LEU A 168 22.29 38.43 -34.27
CA LEU A 168 21.17 37.70 -33.64
C LEU A 168 21.02 36.30 -34.24
N PRO A 169 20.60 35.31 -33.48
CA PRO A 169 20.35 33.96 -33.98
C PRO A 169 19.08 33.94 -34.84
N CYS A 170 19.20 33.43 -36.07
CA CYS A 170 18.10 33.32 -37.02
C CYS A 170 18.10 31.99 -37.78
N PHE A 171 16.98 31.72 -38.45
CA PHE A 171 16.81 30.71 -39.50
C PHE A 171 16.57 31.42 -40.82
N THR A 172 17.15 30.94 -41.92
CA THR A 172 16.78 31.40 -43.26
C THR A 172 15.86 30.38 -43.93
N TYR A 173 14.71 30.84 -44.33
CA TYR A 173 13.84 30.14 -45.25
C TYR A 173 14.12 30.64 -46.67
N SER A 174 14.41 29.74 -47.60
CA SER A 174 14.81 30.11 -48.95
C SER A 174 14.13 29.23 -50.00
N THR A 175 13.85 29.82 -51.17
CA THR A 175 13.26 29.11 -52.30
C THR A 175 13.82 29.65 -53.61
N PRO A 176 14.16 28.78 -54.58
CA PRO A 176 14.61 29.24 -55.89
C PRO A 176 13.43 29.82 -56.68
N LEU A 177 13.70 30.91 -57.43
CA LEU A 177 12.75 31.57 -58.30
C LEU A 177 13.06 31.24 -59.75
N TYR A 178 12.11 30.69 -60.46
CA TYR A 178 12.16 30.48 -61.91
C TYR A 178 10.97 31.15 -62.57
N LYS A 179 11.25 31.90 -63.62
CA LYS A 179 10.21 32.53 -64.47
C LYS A 179 10.47 32.21 -65.95
N ASP A 180 9.50 31.61 -66.63
CA ASP A 180 9.58 31.24 -68.06
C ASP A 180 10.84 30.41 -68.37
N GLY A 181 11.24 29.51 -67.51
CA GLY A 181 12.44 28.67 -67.63
C GLY A 181 13.75 29.35 -67.24
N LYS A 182 13.75 30.66 -66.96
CA LYS A 182 14.93 31.43 -66.54
C LYS A 182 15.03 31.37 -65.01
N PHE A 183 16.23 31.05 -64.47
CA PHE A 183 16.54 31.20 -63.08
C PHE A 183 16.75 32.69 -62.73
N ILE A 184 15.94 33.23 -61.85
CA ILE A 184 15.94 34.59 -61.39
C ILE A 184 16.90 34.80 -60.22
N GLY A 185 16.89 33.78 -59.28
CA GLY A 185 17.70 33.84 -58.08
C GLY A 185 17.01 33.03 -56.97
N VAL A 186 17.43 33.30 -55.74
CA VAL A 186 16.85 32.67 -54.53
C VAL A 186 16.20 33.75 -53.67
N LEU A 187 14.89 33.64 -53.48
CA LEU A 187 14.17 34.45 -52.51
C LEU A 187 14.35 33.84 -51.10
N ALA A 188 14.66 34.70 -50.15
CA ALA A 188 14.90 34.27 -48.78
C ALA A 188 14.28 35.22 -47.74
N VAL A 189 14.00 34.66 -46.57
CA VAL A 189 13.56 35.41 -45.39
C VAL A 189 14.26 34.91 -44.16
N ASP A 190 14.79 35.82 -43.38
CA ASP A 190 15.43 35.53 -42.08
C ASP A 190 14.42 35.73 -40.95
N VAL A 191 14.29 34.72 -40.15
CA VAL A 191 13.33 34.64 -39.02
C VAL A 191 14.13 34.49 -37.73
N LEU A 192 13.88 35.36 -36.75
CA LEU A 192 14.60 35.31 -35.48
C LEU A 192 14.25 34.05 -34.68
N VAL A 193 15.28 33.46 -34.08
CA VAL A 193 15.09 32.36 -33.12
C VAL A 193 14.28 32.80 -31.90
N THR A 194 14.36 34.09 -31.52
CA THR A 194 13.58 34.69 -30.45
C THR A 194 12.07 34.62 -30.68
N ASP A 195 11.63 34.61 -31.96
CA ASP A 195 10.21 34.50 -32.28
C ASP A 195 9.69 33.07 -31.99
N LEU A 196 10.50 32.08 -32.31
CA LEU A 196 10.19 30.70 -31.90
C LEU A 196 10.28 30.56 -30.38
N GLN A 197 11.26 31.15 -29.72
CA GLN A 197 11.39 31.15 -28.28
C GLN A 197 10.14 31.72 -27.58
N ALA A 198 9.57 32.80 -28.12
CA ALA A 198 8.36 33.40 -27.58
C ALA A 198 7.15 32.43 -27.60
N GLU A 199 7.06 31.55 -28.61
CA GLU A 199 6.05 30.50 -28.66
C GLU A 199 6.30 29.42 -27.58
N PHE A 200 7.56 29.12 -27.26
CA PHE A 200 7.93 28.13 -26.25
C PHE A 200 7.68 28.60 -24.81
N GLU A 201 7.70 29.89 -24.54
CA GLU A 201 7.53 30.43 -23.17
C GLU A 201 6.21 29.99 -22.50
N ASN A 202 5.19 29.68 -23.29
CA ASN A 202 3.88 29.29 -22.81
C ASN A 202 3.58 27.78 -22.93
N LEU A 203 4.57 26.97 -23.37
CA LEU A 203 4.38 25.53 -23.46
C LEU A 203 4.41 24.89 -22.07
N PRO A 204 3.70 23.76 -21.89
CA PRO A 204 3.72 23.03 -20.63
C PRO A 204 5.02 22.26 -20.42
N GLY A 205 5.36 21.99 -19.14
CA GLY A 205 6.54 21.22 -18.75
C GLY A 205 7.86 21.94 -19.01
N ARG A 206 8.96 21.27 -18.75
CA ARG A 206 10.32 21.78 -19.06
C ARG A 206 10.77 21.34 -20.45
N THR A 207 10.06 21.81 -21.47
CA THR A 207 10.35 21.48 -22.87
C THR A 207 11.45 22.35 -23.46
N PHE A 208 12.26 21.74 -24.30
CA PHE A 208 13.31 22.46 -25.06
C PHE A 208 13.59 21.77 -26.38
N VAL A 209 14.17 22.53 -27.32
CA VAL A 209 14.58 22.03 -28.63
C VAL A 209 16.05 22.38 -28.86
N PHE A 210 16.79 21.44 -29.40
CA PHE A 210 18.19 21.57 -29.71
C PHE A 210 18.51 21.02 -31.11
N ASP A 211 19.62 21.45 -31.65
CA ASP A 211 20.15 21.04 -32.97
C ASP A 211 21.12 19.86 -32.89
N GLU A 212 21.70 19.48 -34.03
CA GLU A 212 22.66 18.37 -34.12
C GLU A 212 23.96 18.64 -33.34
N GLU A 213 24.30 19.92 -33.10
CA GLU A 213 25.44 20.34 -32.30
C GLU A 213 25.14 20.38 -30.79
N ASN A 214 23.94 19.93 -30.37
CA ASN A 214 23.43 19.97 -29.02
C ASN A 214 23.22 21.40 -28.46
N LYS A 215 23.06 22.39 -29.33
CA LYS A 215 22.75 23.76 -28.94
C LYS A 215 21.26 23.93 -28.75
N VAL A 216 20.84 24.31 -27.53
CA VAL A 216 19.45 24.64 -27.23
C VAL A 216 19.12 26.02 -27.76
N PHE A 217 18.07 26.16 -28.55
CA PHE A 217 17.65 27.42 -29.14
C PHE A 217 16.22 27.84 -28.78
N ALA A 218 15.40 26.92 -28.27
CA ALA A 218 14.10 27.26 -27.71
C ALA A 218 13.80 26.39 -26.46
N SER A 219 13.28 27.01 -25.39
CA SER A 219 13.04 26.33 -24.15
C SER A 219 12.03 27.08 -23.28
N THR A 220 11.21 26.35 -22.55
CA THR A 220 10.41 26.89 -21.44
C THR A 220 11.27 27.29 -20.25
N ASP A 221 12.43 26.64 -20.07
CA ASP A 221 13.41 26.95 -19.03
C ASP A 221 14.57 27.78 -19.67
N LYS A 222 14.53 29.09 -19.43
CA LYS A 222 15.54 30.03 -19.97
C LYS A 222 16.97 29.71 -19.52
N THR A 223 17.17 28.94 -18.47
CA THR A 223 18.51 28.54 -18.03
C THR A 223 19.20 27.63 -19.04
N LEU A 224 18.43 26.87 -19.83
CA LEU A 224 18.96 26.01 -20.90
C LEU A 224 19.48 26.77 -22.11
N LEU A 225 19.06 28.04 -22.28
CA LEU A 225 19.51 28.93 -23.38
C LEU A 225 20.84 29.63 -23.07
N GLN A 226 21.37 29.47 -21.85
CA GLN A 226 22.64 30.09 -21.48
C GLN A 226 23.79 29.46 -22.24
N GLN A 227 24.72 30.30 -22.69
CA GLN A 227 25.90 29.83 -23.39
C GLN A 227 26.71 28.87 -22.54
N GLY A 228 27.08 27.72 -23.13
CA GLY A 228 27.83 26.67 -22.44
C GLY A 228 26.99 25.78 -21.51
N TYR A 229 25.64 25.84 -21.55
CA TYR A 229 24.83 24.89 -20.84
C TYR A 229 24.97 23.50 -21.47
N ASP A 230 25.42 22.53 -20.69
CA ASP A 230 25.70 21.16 -21.16
C ASP A 230 24.45 20.29 -21.11
N ILE A 231 23.98 19.87 -22.29
CA ILE A 231 22.88 18.91 -22.48
C ILE A 231 23.37 17.56 -23.03
N SER A 232 24.68 17.31 -23.06
CA SER A 232 25.27 16.16 -23.73
C SER A 232 24.70 14.83 -23.22
N ALA A 233 24.44 14.70 -21.92
CA ALA A 233 23.88 13.48 -21.33
C ALA A 233 22.51 13.12 -21.93
N ILE A 234 21.58 14.09 -22.00
CA ILE A 234 20.25 13.86 -22.59
C ILE A 234 20.33 13.74 -24.12
N ALA A 235 21.16 14.58 -24.78
CA ALA A 235 21.28 14.59 -26.23
C ALA A 235 21.85 13.27 -26.78
N ASN A 236 22.84 12.68 -26.11
CA ASN A 236 23.41 11.39 -26.50
C ASN A 236 22.40 10.23 -26.37
N LEU A 237 21.61 10.22 -25.33
CA LEU A 237 20.55 9.23 -25.17
C LEU A 237 19.41 9.45 -26.16
N ALA A 238 19.00 10.68 -26.41
CA ALA A 238 17.96 11.01 -27.39
C ALA A 238 18.31 10.60 -28.83
N LYS A 239 19.62 10.49 -29.16
CA LYS A 239 20.07 10.02 -30.47
C LYS A 239 19.85 8.54 -30.71
N ILE A 240 19.89 7.72 -29.65
CA ILE A 240 19.79 6.24 -29.70
C ILE A 240 18.42 5.71 -29.32
N LYS A 241 17.61 6.51 -28.63
CA LYS A 241 16.26 6.14 -28.21
C LYS A 241 15.23 6.38 -29.32
N GLU A 242 14.15 5.61 -29.29
CA GLU A 242 13.04 5.82 -30.20
C GLU A 242 12.26 7.10 -29.84
N ASN A 243 11.50 7.60 -30.79
CA ASN A 243 10.65 8.77 -30.55
C ASN A 243 9.64 8.47 -29.44
N PHE A 244 9.57 9.34 -28.45
CA PHE A 244 8.72 9.24 -27.27
C PHE A 244 9.04 8.09 -26.29
N GLU A 245 10.14 7.38 -26.50
CA GLU A 245 10.64 6.41 -25.51
C GLU A 245 11.16 7.14 -24.28
N PRO A 246 10.64 6.82 -23.06
CA PRO A 246 11.13 7.42 -21.83
C PRO A 246 12.51 6.86 -21.45
N PHE A 247 13.36 7.71 -20.88
CA PHE A 247 14.66 7.31 -20.37
C PHE A 247 15.13 8.17 -19.20
N GLU A 248 15.97 7.59 -18.36
CA GLU A 248 16.61 8.27 -17.25
C GLU A 248 18.01 8.71 -17.64
N TYR A 249 18.47 9.84 -17.08
CA TYR A 249 19.81 10.36 -17.27
C TYR A 249 20.27 11.15 -16.05
N THR A 250 21.58 11.20 -15.86
CA THR A 250 22.20 12.03 -14.81
C THR A 250 22.65 13.36 -15.40
N ARG A 251 22.20 14.47 -14.83
CA ARG A 251 22.59 15.80 -15.29
C ARG A 251 24.04 16.10 -14.88
N PRO A 252 24.96 16.44 -15.83
CA PRO A 252 26.38 16.65 -15.51
C PRO A 252 26.64 17.77 -14.52
N LYS A 253 25.81 18.83 -14.53
CA LYS A 253 26.00 20.04 -13.73
C LYS A 253 25.97 19.80 -12.22
N ASP A 254 25.11 18.92 -11.75
CA ASP A 254 24.80 18.72 -10.31
C ASP A 254 24.62 17.27 -9.90
N GLY A 255 24.79 16.31 -10.81
CA GLY A 255 24.61 14.90 -10.54
C GLY A 255 23.17 14.48 -10.27
N SER A 256 22.18 15.35 -10.52
CA SER A 256 20.78 15.01 -10.30
C SER A 256 20.28 13.97 -11.30
N GLU A 257 19.58 12.97 -10.81
CA GLU A 257 18.89 12.00 -11.64
C GLU A 257 17.61 12.61 -12.22
N ARG A 258 17.43 12.43 -13.51
CA ARG A 258 16.35 13.02 -14.26
C ARG A 258 15.74 12.01 -15.20
N PHE A 259 14.49 12.27 -15.51
CA PHE A 259 13.71 11.53 -16.49
C PHE A 259 13.47 12.40 -17.71
N ALA A 260 13.49 11.82 -18.90
CA ALA A 260 13.25 12.54 -20.15
C ALA A 260 12.42 11.74 -21.14
N VAL A 261 11.73 12.49 -21.99
CA VAL A 261 11.09 12.01 -23.23
C VAL A 261 11.52 12.92 -24.35
N CYS A 262 11.94 12.35 -25.48
CA CYS A 262 12.39 13.11 -26.63
C CYS A 262 11.72 12.64 -27.92
N THR A 263 11.69 13.52 -28.93
CA THR A 263 11.29 13.20 -30.31
C THR A 263 12.05 14.00 -31.32
N LYS A 264 12.30 13.43 -32.48
CA LYS A 264 12.88 14.16 -33.62
C LYS A 264 11.85 15.08 -34.28
N VAL A 265 12.31 16.25 -34.69
CA VAL A 265 11.50 17.29 -35.33
C VAL A 265 12.16 17.70 -36.64
N SER A 266 11.43 17.61 -37.74
CA SER A 266 11.92 18.01 -39.07
C SER A 266 13.24 17.37 -39.50
N GLY A 267 13.64 16.25 -38.90
CA GLY A 267 14.85 15.51 -39.27
C GLY A 267 16.14 15.96 -38.63
N VAL A 268 16.31 17.25 -38.33
CA VAL A 268 17.55 17.86 -37.83
C VAL A 268 17.48 18.37 -36.39
N TYR A 269 16.30 18.51 -35.84
CA TYR A 269 16.08 18.99 -34.47
C TYR A 269 15.59 17.89 -33.58
N THR A 270 15.80 18.04 -32.28
CA THR A 270 15.27 17.17 -31.26
C THR A 270 14.54 17.99 -30.20
N ALA A 271 13.27 17.69 -29.97
CA ALA A 271 12.49 18.25 -28.89
C ALA A 271 12.48 17.26 -27.71
N CYS A 272 12.79 17.78 -26.54
CA CYS A 272 12.80 16.99 -25.28
C CYS A 272 12.05 17.72 -24.20
N VAL A 273 11.61 16.90 -23.22
CA VAL A 273 11.21 17.35 -21.90
C VAL A 273 12.06 16.61 -20.89
N GLY A 274 12.43 17.26 -19.79
CA GLY A 274 13.27 16.62 -18.76
C GLY A 274 12.97 17.14 -17.37
N GLU A 275 12.47 16.26 -16.51
CA GLU A 275 12.10 16.57 -15.14
C GLU A 275 12.97 15.82 -14.12
N PRO A 276 13.17 16.37 -12.89
CA PRO A 276 13.80 15.62 -11.81
C PRO A 276 13.00 14.38 -11.43
N ILE A 277 13.67 13.24 -11.22
CA ILE A 277 13.02 12.00 -10.76
C ILE A 277 12.28 12.21 -9.43
N GLU A 278 12.81 13.08 -8.56
CA GLU A 278 12.16 13.45 -7.30
C GLU A 278 10.71 13.91 -7.46
N GLN A 279 10.37 14.59 -8.56
CA GLN A 279 8.98 15.02 -8.82
C GLN A 279 8.04 13.83 -9.06
N ILE A 280 8.57 12.71 -9.56
CA ILE A 280 7.84 11.48 -9.77
C ILE A 280 7.77 10.68 -8.46
N GLU A 281 8.87 10.63 -7.72
CA GLU A 281 8.99 9.81 -6.52
C GLU A 281 8.38 10.45 -5.26
N ALA A 282 8.46 11.79 -5.11
CA ALA A 282 7.95 12.46 -3.92
C ALA A 282 6.46 12.19 -3.62
N PRO A 283 5.53 12.19 -4.59
CA PRO A 283 4.14 11.78 -4.35
C PRO A 283 4.01 10.32 -3.90
N VAL A 284 4.83 9.43 -4.48
CA VAL A 284 4.84 7.99 -4.14
C VAL A 284 5.27 7.79 -2.69
N TYR A 285 6.38 8.42 -2.26
CA TYR A 285 6.86 8.34 -0.89
C TYR A 285 5.88 8.98 0.11
N LYS A 286 5.22 10.08 -0.25
CA LYS A 286 4.20 10.69 0.58
C LYS A 286 3.02 9.74 0.83
N ILE A 287 2.55 9.05 -0.21
CA ILE A 287 1.48 8.04 -0.09
C ILE A 287 1.96 6.87 0.77
N ALA A 288 3.18 6.36 0.54
CA ALA A 288 3.79 5.28 1.32
C ALA A 288 3.90 5.65 2.81
N PHE A 289 4.30 6.88 3.14
CA PHE A 289 4.37 7.36 4.51
C PHE A 289 3.00 7.39 5.19
N ILE A 290 1.99 7.94 4.52
CA ILE A 290 0.61 7.98 5.03
C ILE A 290 0.09 6.56 5.25
N GLN A 291 0.31 5.67 4.29
CA GLN A 291 -0.09 4.27 4.37
C GLN A 291 0.58 3.55 5.55
N THR A 292 1.87 3.76 5.74
CA THR A 292 2.63 3.18 6.87
C THR A 292 2.08 3.68 8.20
N ALA A 293 1.77 4.97 8.32
CA ALA A 293 1.16 5.54 9.53
C ALA A 293 -0.22 4.92 9.82
N ILE A 294 -1.05 4.72 8.79
CA ILE A 294 -2.35 4.04 8.92
C ILE A 294 -2.18 2.60 9.38
N VAL A 295 -1.24 1.84 8.81
CA VAL A 295 -0.96 0.45 9.21
C VAL A 295 -0.55 0.37 10.68
N ILE A 296 0.33 1.25 11.14
CA ILE A 296 0.76 1.30 12.54
C ILE A 296 -0.44 1.62 13.45
N PHE A 297 -1.22 2.64 13.12
CA PHE A 297 -2.36 3.07 13.91
C PHE A 297 -3.44 1.98 14.01
N THR A 298 -3.80 1.37 12.88
CA THR A 298 -4.79 0.27 12.84
C THR A 298 -4.29 -0.97 13.57
N SER A 299 -2.98 -1.28 13.52
CA SER A 299 -2.38 -2.37 14.27
C SER A 299 -2.50 -2.17 15.78
N ILE A 300 -2.23 -0.97 16.27
CA ILE A 300 -2.37 -0.64 17.71
C ILE A 300 -3.82 -0.80 18.15
N ILE A 301 -4.77 -0.24 17.40
CA ILE A 301 -6.20 -0.37 17.69
C ILE A 301 -6.62 -1.84 17.66
N SER A 302 -6.17 -2.60 16.68
CA SER A 302 -6.47 -4.03 16.56
C SER A 302 -6.00 -4.84 17.76
N VAL A 303 -4.78 -4.61 18.26
CA VAL A 303 -4.27 -5.27 19.49
C VAL A 303 -5.18 -4.96 20.68
N ILE A 304 -5.54 -3.70 20.86
CA ILE A 304 -6.39 -3.27 21.97
C ILE A 304 -7.77 -3.93 21.87
N LEU A 305 -8.42 -3.85 20.71
CA LEU A 305 -9.74 -4.45 20.50
C LEU A 305 -9.71 -5.96 20.67
N LEU A 306 -8.74 -6.65 20.06
CA LEU A 306 -8.58 -8.09 20.21
C LEU A 306 -8.32 -8.49 21.66
N TYR A 307 -7.52 -7.74 22.40
CA TYR A 307 -7.32 -8.00 23.83
C TYR A 307 -8.64 -7.91 24.62
N PHE A 308 -9.45 -6.88 24.39
CA PHE A 308 -10.74 -6.72 25.05
C PHE A 308 -11.72 -7.83 24.66
N ILE A 309 -11.83 -8.14 23.36
CA ILE A 309 -12.70 -9.19 22.84
C ILE A 309 -12.30 -10.55 23.44
N VAL A 310 -11.04 -10.95 23.31
CA VAL A 310 -10.53 -12.22 23.84
C VAL A 310 -10.66 -12.27 25.36
N SER A 311 -10.40 -11.15 26.06
CA SER A 311 -10.57 -11.08 27.50
C SER A 311 -12.03 -11.30 27.94
N LYS A 312 -12.98 -10.72 27.21
CA LYS A 312 -14.42 -10.88 27.48
C LYS A 312 -14.88 -12.32 27.22
N TYR A 313 -14.55 -12.87 26.05
CA TYR A 313 -15.04 -14.20 25.67
C TYR A 313 -14.31 -15.35 26.36
N LEU A 314 -13.06 -15.18 26.80
CA LEU A 314 -12.34 -16.20 27.57
C LEU A 314 -12.39 -15.99 29.09
N SER A 315 -13.17 -15.02 29.59
CA SER A 315 -13.31 -14.81 31.05
C SER A 315 -13.97 -15.99 31.75
N PRO A 316 -14.98 -16.73 31.17
CA PRO A 316 -15.61 -17.90 31.81
C PRO A 316 -14.61 -19.01 32.14
N LEU A 317 -13.57 -19.19 31.37
CA LEU A 317 -12.55 -20.20 31.58
C LEU A 317 -11.85 -20.09 32.94
N ALA A 318 -11.63 -18.86 33.40
CA ALA A 318 -11.06 -18.64 34.74
C ALA A 318 -12.01 -19.05 35.87
N ALA A 319 -13.32 -18.78 35.71
CA ALA A 319 -14.34 -19.21 36.67
C ALA A 319 -14.44 -20.74 36.73
N ILE A 320 -14.43 -21.40 35.56
CA ILE A 320 -14.41 -22.85 35.48
C ILE A 320 -13.17 -23.43 36.18
N GLN A 321 -11.99 -22.89 35.90
CA GLN A 321 -10.74 -23.32 36.55
C GLN A 321 -10.80 -23.18 38.08
N THR A 322 -11.25 -22.03 38.57
CA THR A 322 -11.38 -21.81 40.02
C THR A 322 -12.39 -22.75 40.67
N GLY A 323 -13.56 -22.94 40.01
CA GLY A 323 -14.58 -23.86 40.49
C GLY A 323 -14.11 -25.31 40.51
N LEU A 324 -13.39 -25.76 39.48
CA LEU A 324 -12.80 -27.11 39.46
C LEU A 324 -11.75 -27.27 40.56
N THR A 325 -10.90 -26.28 40.82
CA THR A 325 -9.94 -26.35 41.91
C THR A 325 -10.63 -26.47 43.25
N SER A 326 -11.66 -25.65 43.49
CA SER A 326 -12.49 -25.76 44.72
C SER A 326 -13.16 -27.12 44.86
N PHE A 327 -13.65 -27.70 43.77
CA PHE A 327 -14.24 -29.02 43.76
C PHE A 327 -13.22 -30.12 44.08
N PHE A 328 -12.02 -30.08 43.53
CA PHE A 328 -10.94 -31.00 43.84
C PHE A 328 -10.48 -30.87 45.30
N ASP A 329 -10.39 -29.66 45.83
CA ASP A 329 -10.08 -29.47 47.26
C ASP A 329 -11.17 -30.03 48.17
N PHE A 330 -12.43 -29.95 47.77
CA PHE A 330 -13.55 -30.60 48.49
C PHE A 330 -13.45 -32.13 48.45
N ILE A 331 -13.21 -32.74 47.28
CA ILE A 331 -13.07 -34.22 47.17
C ILE A 331 -11.87 -34.72 47.97
N ASN A 332 -10.79 -33.95 47.99
CA ASN A 332 -9.56 -34.28 48.74
C ASN A 332 -9.67 -33.96 50.25
N HIS A 333 -10.85 -33.63 50.74
CA HIS A 333 -11.14 -33.30 52.16
C HIS A 333 -10.35 -32.10 52.71
N LYS A 334 -9.83 -31.25 51.83
CA LYS A 334 -9.14 -29.99 52.27
C LYS A 334 -10.15 -28.92 52.67
N THR A 335 -11.36 -28.97 52.11
CA THR A 335 -12.45 -28.05 52.42
C THR A 335 -13.72 -28.82 52.73
N LYS A 336 -14.56 -28.26 53.58
CA LYS A 336 -15.88 -28.87 53.92
C LYS A 336 -17.02 -28.43 53.00
N ASN A 337 -16.81 -27.36 52.24
CA ASN A 337 -17.84 -26.79 51.40
C ASN A 337 -17.32 -26.66 49.95
N VAL A 338 -18.23 -26.91 49.01
CA VAL A 338 -18.01 -26.66 47.57
C VAL A 338 -19.16 -25.82 47.04
N SER A 339 -18.83 -24.81 46.21
CA SER A 339 -19.81 -24.00 45.49
C SER A 339 -19.88 -24.41 44.03
N THR A 340 -21.03 -24.17 43.41
CA THR A 340 -21.21 -24.34 41.96
C THR A 340 -20.50 -23.26 41.20
N ILE A 341 -20.13 -23.55 39.96
CA ILE A 341 -19.48 -22.61 39.02
C ILE A 341 -20.55 -21.66 38.48
N GLU A 342 -20.39 -20.36 38.73
CA GLU A 342 -21.31 -19.35 38.22
C GLU A 342 -20.83 -18.83 36.85
N VAL A 343 -21.21 -19.50 35.76
CA VAL A 343 -21.02 -19.04 34.38
C VAL A 343 -22.38 -18.89 33.75
N LYS A 344 -22.81 -17.64 33.55
CA LYS A 344 -24.05 -17.31 32.84
C LYS A 344 -23.73 -17.10 31.35
N SER A 345 -23.61 -18.18 30.61
CA SER A 345 -23.41 -18.16 29.17
C SER A 345 -24.22 -19.28 28.52
N ASN A 346 -24.70 -19.04 27.30
CA ASN A 346 -25.45 -20.03 26.51
C ASN A 346 -24.55 -20.73 25.47
N ASP A 347 -23.23 -20.56 25.58
CA ASP A 347 -22.23 -21.20 24.74
C ASP A 347 -21.64 -22.47 25.35
N GLU A 348 -20.57 -22.98 24.77
CA GLU A 348 -19.88 -24.18 25.23
C GLU A 348 -19.40 -24.07 26.69
N PHE A 349 -19.04 -22.86 27.14
CA PHE A 349 -18.62 -22.64 28.53
C PHE A 349 -19.76 -22.77 29.49
N GLY A 350 -20.97 -22.33 29.12
CA GLY A 350 -22.19 -22.55 29.90
C GLY A 350 -22.55 -24.03 29.99
N GLN A 351 -22.45 -24.76 28.88
CA GLN A 351 -22.71 -26.22 28.85
C GLN A 351 -21.70 -26.99 29.74
N ILE A 352 -20.40 -26.67 29.60
CA ILE A 352 -19.34 -27.26 30.44
C ILE A 352 -19.60 -26.96 31.91
N SER A 353 -19.95 -25.73 32.26
CA SER A 353 -20.22 -25.33 33.65
C SER A 353 -21.42 -26.08 34.24
N SER A 354 -22.50 -26.24 33.46
CA SER A 354 -23.66 -26.99 33.85
C SER A 354 -23.35 -28.48 34.12
N ALA A 355 -22.62 -29.11 33.18
CA ALA A 355 -22.23 -30.51 33.33
C ALA A 355 -21.31 -30.72 34.55
N ILE A 356 -20.38 -29.80 34.82
CA ILE A 356 -19.52 -29.83 36.01
C ILE A 356 -20.35 -29.61 37.26
N ASN A 357 -21.30 -28.68 37.28
CA ASN A 357 -22.16 -28.38 38.43
C ASN A 357 -23.04 -29.58 38.80
N GLU A 358 -23.62 -30.27 37.82
CA GLU A 358 -24.36 -31.51 38.04
C GLU A 358 -23.49 -32.55 38.76
N ASN A 359 -22.25 -32.75 38.31
CA ASN A 359 -21.31 -33.66 38.95
C ASN A 359 -20.88 -33.20 40.35
N ILE A 360 -20.66 -31.89 40.56
CA ILE A 360 -20.39 -31.32 41.89
C ILE A 360 -21.53 -31.63 42.85
N LEU A 361 -22.78 -31.36 42.46
CA LEU A 361 -23.95 -31.59 43.28
C LEU A 361 -24.21 -33.06 43.53
N ALA A 362 -24.02 -33.94 42.53
CA ALA A 362 -24.15 -35.37 42.66
C ALA A 362 -23.10 -35.94 43.63
N THR A 363 -21.85 -35.48 43.50
CA THR A 363 -20.77 -35.92 44.38
C THR A 363 -20.96 -35.41 45.81
N LYS A 364 -21.38 -34.16 46.00
CA LYS A 364 -21.71 -33.60 47.31
C LYS A 364 -22.78 -34.43 48.02
N ARG A 365 -23.89 -34.70 47.32
CA ARG A 365 -24.98 -35.56 47.88
C ARG A 365 -24.48 -36.95 48.21
N GLY A 366 -23.67 -37.57 47.36
CA GLY A 366 -23.10 -38.89 47.63
C GLY A 366 -22.21 -38.91 48.87
N LEU A 367 -21.32 -37.90 49.02
CA LEU A 367 -20.47 -37.81 50.23
C LEU A 367 -21.28 -37.52 51.49
N GLU A 368 -22.37 -36.74 51.40
CA GLU A 368 -23.27 -36.53 52.54
C GLU A 368 -23.98 -37.86 52.98
N GLN A 369 -24.41 -38.64 51.99
CA GLN A 369 -25.01 -40.01 52.30
C GLN A 369 -23.96 -40.94 52.90
N ASP A 370 -22.73 -40.95 52.39
CA ASP A 370 -21.63 -41.73 52.89
C ASP A 370 -21.27 -41.36 54.34
N ASN A 371 -21.17 -40.04 54.62
CA ASN A 371 -20.90 -39.51 55.95
C ASN A 371 -22.03 -39.85 56.94
N GLN A 372 -23.27 -39.78 56.52
CA GLN A 372 -24.43 -40.16 57.34
C GLN A 372 -24.37 -41.64 57.71
N ALA A 373 -24.02 -42.54 56.77
CA ALA A 373 -23.90 -43.98 57.02
C ALA A 373 -22.72 -44.25 57.97
N VAL A 374 -21.62 -43.59 57.87
CA VAL A 374 -20.50 -43.70 58.82
C VAL A 374 -20.92 -43.24 60.20
N LYS A 375 -21.60 -42.10 60.31
CA LYS A 375 -22.09 -41.57 61.59
C LYS A 375 -23.05 -42.54 62.24
N GLU A 376 -24.07 -43.07 61.54
CA GLU A 376 -25.03 -44.02 62.01
C GLU A 376 -24.34 -45.32 62.42
N SER A 377 -23.29 -45.75 61.68
CA SER A 377 -22.47 -46.89 62.05
C SER A 377 -21.81 -46.73 63.44
N VAL A 378 -21.22 -45.54 63.69
CA VAL A 378 -20.66 -45.26 65.02
C VAL A 378 -21.71 -45.21 66.11
N GLU A 379 -22.86 -44.58 65.84
CA GLU A 379 -24.00 -44.55 66.80
C GLU A 379 -24.53 -45.94 67.07
N THR A 380 -24.67 -46.81 66.03
CA THR A 380 -25.09 -48.19 66.18
C THR A 380 -24.14 -49.01 67.05
N VAL A 381 -22.81 -48.84 66.82
CA VAL A 381 -21.80 -49.51 67.69
C VAL A 381 -21.95 -49.04 69.12
N SER A 382 -22.13 -47.76 69.41
CA SER A 382 -22.33 -47.23 70.75
C SER A 382 -23.59 -47.83 71.44
N VAL A 383 -24.70 -48.04 70.71
CA VAL A 383 -25.88 -48.69 71.18
C VAL A 383 -25.59 -50.12 71.48
N VAL A 384 -24.84 -50.85 70.68
CA VAL A 384 -24.45 -52.23 70.92
C VAL A 384 -23.52 -52.33 72.16
N GLU A 385 -22.54 -51.37 72.30
CA GLU A 385 -21.68 -51.28 73.47
C GLU A 385 -22.51 -51.11 74.79
N SER A 386 -23.62 -50.37 74.69
CA SER A 386 -24.52 -50.20 75.84
C SER A 386 -25.38 -51.44 76.17
N GLY A 387 -25.21 -52.52 75.40
CA GLY A 387 -25.87 -53.82 75.65
C GLY A 387 -27.05 -54.18 74.75
N ASN A 388 -27.48 -53.22 73.88
CA ASN A 388 -28.62 -53.46 72.95
C ASN A 388 -28.13 -54.03 71.62
N LEU A 389 -28.35 -55.33 71.37
CA LEU A 389 -27.93 -56.03 70.16
C LEU A 389 -28.96 -55.96 69.02
N THR A 390 -30.08 -55.25 69.21
CA THR A 390 -31.10 -55.12 68.16
C THR A 390 -30.87 -53.97 67.22
N ALA A 391 -29.90 -53.06 67.51
CA ALA A 391 -29.58 -51.92 66.67
C ALA A 391 -29.07 -52.35 65.30
N ARG A 392 -29.46 -51.64 64.27
CA ARG A 392 -29.01 -51.87 62.85
C ARG A 392 -28.71 -50.56 62.18
N ILE A 393 -27.72 -50.61 61.26
CA ILE A 393 -27.39 -49.48 60.38
C ILE A 393 -28.43 -49.47 59.28
N THR A 394 -29.24 -48.39 59.20
CA THR A 394 -30.29 -48.20 58.18
C THR A 394 -29.87 -47.27 57.05
N ALA A 395 -28.95 -46.36 57.31
CA ALA A 395 -28.44 -45.41 56.30
C ALA A 395 -28.04 -46.15 55.02
N ASN A 396 -28.23 -45.44 53.86
CA ASN A 396 -27.95 -46.01 52.55
C ASN A 396 -26.81 -45.21 51.86
N PRO A 397 -25.55 -45.58 52.09
CA PRO A 397 -24.40 -44.90 51.48
C PRO A 397 -24.36 -45.09 49.96
N ARG A 398 -23.69 -44.19 49.27
CA ARG A 398 -23.47 -44.27 47.81
C ARG A 398 -22.23 -45.09 47.48
N ASN A 399 -21.24 -45.05 48.36
CA ASN A 399 -19.98 -45.78 48.16
C ASN A 399 -20.25 -47.31 48.28
N PRO A 400 -19.93 -48.09 47.22
CA PRO A 400 -20.12 -49.55 47.26
C PRO A 400 -19.40 -50.23 48.42
N GLN A 401 -18.24 -49.76 48.84
CA GLN A 401 -17.48 -50.30 49.96
C GLN A 401 -18.17 -50.05 51.29
N LEU A 402 -18.83 -48.88 51.46
CA LEU A 402 -19.66 -48.61 52.65
C LEU A 402 -20.98 -49.44 52.70
N ILE A 403 -21.55 -49.69 51.51
CA ILE A 403 -22.70 -50.58 51.38
C ILE A 403 -22.31 -51.98 51.85
N GLU A 404 -21.19 -52.52 51.39
CA GLU A 404 -20.64 -53.80 51.78
C GLU A 404 -20.35 -53.85 53.27
N LEU A 405 -19.67 -52.86 53.83
CA LEU A 405 -19.33 -52.71 55.23
C LEU A 405 -20.59 -52.69 56.07
N LYS A 406 -21.64 -51.92 55.74
CA LYS A 406 -22.96 -51.91 56.39
C LYS A 406 -23.56 -53.32 56.44
N ASN A 407 -23.56 -54.01 55.29
CA ASN A 407 -24.16 -55.36 55.19
C ASN A 407 -23.41 -56.39 56.07
N VAL A 408 -22.04 -56.28 56.06
CA VAL A 408 -21.24 -57.17 56.93
C VAL A 408 -21.45 -56.87 58.42
N LEU A 409 -21.52 -55.60 58.83
CA LEU A 409 -21.77 -55.18 60.19
C LEU A 409 -23.17 -55.60 60.64
N ASN A 410 -24.24 -55.37 59.87
CA ASN A 410 -25.55 -55.77 60.17
C ASN A 410 -25.65 -57.32 60.29
N LYS A 411 -25.00 -58.07 59.38
CA LYS A 411 -24.92 -59.53 59.46
C LYS A 411 -24.20 -60.00 60.74
N LEU A 412 -23.15 -59.34 61.16
CA LEU A 412 -22.47 -59.61 62.41
C LEU A 412 -23.41 -59.38 63.58
N LEU A 413 -24.19 -58.31 63.62
CA LEU A 413 -25.17 -58.00 64.64
C LEU A 413 -26.31 -59.00 64.64
N ASP A 414 -26.77 -59.51 63.49
CA ASP A 414 -27.75 -60.55 63.36
C ASP A 414 -27.24 -61.86 64.03
N VAL A 415 -25.99 -62.23 63.79
CA VAL A 415 -25.37 -63.39 64.39
C VAL A 415 -25.20 -63.21 65.90
N LEU A 416 -24.76 -62.02 66.35
CA LEU A 416 -24.64 -61.75 67.80
C LEU A 416 -26.00 -61.80 68.48
N GLN A 417 -27.04 -61.19 67.95
CA GLN A 417 -28.38 -61.25 68.51
C GLN A 417 -28.92 -62.71 68.58
N ALA A 418 -28.74 -63.48 67.50
CA ALA A 418 -29.20 -64.89 67.45
C ALA A 418 -28.41 -65.79 68.41
N ARG A 419 -27.12 -65.50 68.64
CA ARG A 419 -26.28 -66.32 69.51
C ARG A 419 -26.36 -65.88 70.98
N VAL A 420 -26.39 -64.56 71.23
CA VAL A 420 -26.37 -64.06 72.62
C VAL A 420 -27.76 -63.76 73.12
N GLY A 421 -28.48 -62.87 72.43
CA GLY A 421 -29.79 -62.35 72.79
C GLY A 421 -29.97 -60.91 72.38
N SER A 422 -31.09 -60.31 72.78
CA SER A 422 -31.43 -58.93 72.36
C SER A 422 -30.86 -57.88 73.35
N ASP A 423 -30.68 -58.19 74.62
CA ASP A 423 -30.22 -57.28 75.67
C ASP A 423 -29.19 -57.95 76.59
N MET A 424 -27.92 -57.56 76.45
CA MET A 424 -26.85 -58.10 77.29
C MET A 424 -26.95 -57.66 78.75
N ASN A 425 -27.57 -56.50 79.05
CA ASN A 425 -27.76 -56.04 80.41
C ASN A 425 -28.84 -56.86 81.13
N ALA A 426 -29.91 -57.26 80.43
CA ALA A 426 -30.92 -58.13 80.93
C ALA A 426 -30.32 -59.51 81.26
N ILE A 427 -29.45 -60.05 80.35
CA ILE A 427 -28.76 -61.30 80.57
C ILE A 427 -27.83 -61.18 81.83
N HIS A 428 -27.06 -60.10 81.90
CA HIS A 428 -26.18 -59.86 83.04
C HIS A 428 -26.94 -59.76 84.35
N LYS A 429 -28.10 -59.07 84.38
CA LYS A 429 -28.93 -58.92 85.56
C LYS A 429 -29.40 -60.29 86.02
N ILE A 430 -29.89 -61.11 85.14
CA ILE A 430 -30.38 -62.51 85.54
C ILE A 430 -29.21 -63.33 86.04
N PHE A 431 -27.97 -63.22 85.45
CA PHE A 431 -26.80 -63.91 86.00
C PHE A 431 -26.43 -63.42 87.39
N GLU A 432 -26.54 -62.15 87.74
CA GLU A 432 -26.27 -61.61 89.08
C GLU A 432 -27.38 -62.08 90.07
N GLU A 433 -28.67 -62.24 89.66
CA GLU A 433 -29.75 -62.82 90.44
C GLU A 433 -29.45 -64.30 90.71
N TYR A 434 -29.08 -65.08 89.69
CA TYR A 434 -28.71 -66.47 89.80
C TYR A 434 -27.49 -66.69 90.72
N LYS A 435 -26.50 -65.82 90.65
CA LYS A 435 -25.35 -65.83 91.52
C LYS A 435 -25.73 -65.61 93.00
N SER A 436 -26.81 -64.87 93.27
CA SER A 436 -27.38 -64.63 94.57
C SER A 436 -28.40 -65.76 95.00
N LEU A 437 -28.50 -66.84 94.23
CA LEU A 437 -29.39 -67.97 94.42
C LEU A 437 -30.87 -67.64 94.28
N ASP A 438 -31.21 -66.54 93.54
CA ASP A 438 -32.56 -66.17 93.22
C ASP A 438 -32.89 -66.56 91.77
N PHE A 439 -33.59 -67.67 91.51
CA PHE A 439 -33.95 -68.21 90.18
C PHE A 439 -35.41 -67.93 89.79
N ARG A 440 -36.10 -66.99 90.43
CA ARG A 440 -37.51 -66.70 90.21
C ARG A 440 -37.78 -65.93 88.92
N ASN A 441 -36.81 -65.15 88.49
CA ASN A 441 -36.92 -64.31 87.32
C ASN A 441 -36.34 -65.00 86.07
N LYS A 442 -36.90 -64.67 84.89
CA LYS A 442 -36.47 -65.17 83.59
C LYS A 442 -36.33 -64.00 82.60
N LEU A 443 -35.57 -64.23 81.57
CA LEU A 443 -35.51 -63.30 80.44
C LEU A 443 -36.79 -63.39 79.66
N GLU A 444 -37.51 -62.28 79.58
CA GLU A 444 -38.72 -62.18 78.77
C GLU A 444 -38.34 -62.13 77.26
N ASN A 445 -39.15 -62.79 76.40
CA ASN A 445 -38.96 -62.83 74.93
C ASN A 445 -37.55 -63.38 74.53
N ALA A 446 -36.96 -64.27 75.31
CA ALA A 446 -35.68 -64.89 75.04
C ALA A 446 -35.67 -65.51 73.63
N SER A 447 -34.76 -65.07 72.75
CA SER A 447 -34.61 -65.51 71.37
C SER A 447 -33.20 -65.99 71.03
N GLY A 448 -32.19 -65.46 71.71
CA GLY A 448 -30.82 -65.87 71.54
C GLY A 448 -30.47 -67.17 72.30
N SER A 449 -29.43 -67.83 71.74
CA SER A 449 -29.02 -69.11 72.34
C SER A 449 -28.62 -68.96 73.80
N VAL A 450 -27.93 -67.91 74.23
CA VAL A 450 -27.53 -67.65 75.60
C VAL A 450 -28.73 -67.31 76.43
N GLU A 451 -29.68 -66.49 76.01
CA GLU A 451 -30.91 -66.15 76.69
C GLU A 451 -31.77 -67.42 76.99
N LEU A 452 -31.93 -68.26 75.96
CA LEU A 452 -32.72 -69.54 76.10
C LEU A 452 -32.01 -70.48 77.05
N THR A 453 -30.67 -70.61 76.94
CA THR A 453 -29.94 -71.50 77.86
C THR A 453 -29.98 -71.00 79.31
N THR A 454 -29.91 -69.64 79.50
CA THR A 454 -30.06 -69.05 80.82
C THR A 454 -31.42 -69.33 81.45
N ASN A 455 -32.46 -69.14 80.66
CA ASN A 455 -33.85 -69.51 81.16
C ASN A 455 -33.97 -70.99 81.48
N ALA A 456 -33.44 -71.88 80.61
CA ALA A 456 -33.45 -73.33 80.84
C ALA A 456 -32.69 -73.73 82.13
N LEU A 457 -31.48 -73.07 82.37
CA LEU A 457 -30.76 -73.30 83.59
C LEU A 457 -31.52 -72.86 84.85
N GLY A 458 -32.28 -71.77 84.82
CA GLY A 458 -33.16 -71.31 85.87
C GLY A 458 -34.36 -72.22 86.13
N ASP A 459 -34.80 -72.99 85.15
CA ASP A 459 -35.89 -73.96 85.24
C ASP A 459 -35.43 -75.28 85.84
N GLU A 460 -34.15 -75.65 85.64
CA GLU A 460 -33.56 -76.87 86.12
C GLU A 460 -33.08 -76.81 87.58
N ILE A 461 -32.84 -75.65 88.14
CA ILE A 461 -32.43 -75.41 89.50
C ILE A 461 -33.62 -75.19 90.42
#